data_de3958486464f05a6a4bc83d92427e8b
#
_entry.id   de3958486464f05a6a4bc83d92427e8b
#
_cell.length_a   1.000
_cell.length_b   1.000
_cell.length_c   1.000
_cell.angle_alpha   90.00
_cell.angle_beta   90.00
_cell.angle_gamma   90.00
#
_symmetry.space_group_name_H-M   'P 1'
#
loop_
_entity.id
_entity.type
_entity.pdbx_description
1 polymer ?
#
loop_
_entity_poly.entity_id
_entity_poly.type
_entity_poly.pdbx_seq_one_letter_code
_entity_poly.pdbx_strand_id
1 'polypeptide(L)'
;MLCGGRSMEAFLIDDLMEIPEKLDQVFEEIHRFNMERYEKRFKSDAKPFGVWVGGWRGTPETLNPEMFEHFSWKYFRDLVQLCIDYDVVPLMHLDSCWNNGLKYFKDIPAKKGIMALDGKTDIRLAKEIVGDTMCIMGDVPAEIIAFGDASRVYDYCSNLIKDVGPTGFMLCSGCDIPFNGKLENMQMMAKAADDAAKR
;
A
#
# COMPACT_ATOMS: atom_id res chain seq x y z
N MET A 1 7.59 -11.25 -2.51
CA MET A 1 7.69 -12.68 -2.72
C MET A 1 9.04 -13.10 -3.28
N LEU A 2 9.29 -13.11 -4.58
CA LEU A 2 10.62 -13.37 -5.15
C LEU A 2 11.68 -12.31 -4.76
N CYS A 3 11.23 -11.15 -4.40
CA CYS A 3 12.06 -10.05 -3.94
C CYS A 3 12.87 -10.30 -2.65
N GLY A 4 12.51 -11.28 -1.83
CA GLY A 4 13.27 -11.62 -0.63
C GLY A 4 14.46 -12.55 -0.88
N GLY A 5 14.41 -13.33 -1.95
CA GLY A 5 15.42 -14.33 -2.27
C GLY A 5 16.30 -14.03 -3.49
N ARG A 6 15.93 -13.02 -4.29
CA ARG A 6 16.68 -12.61 -5.49
C ARG A 6 16.90 -11.10 -5.50
N SER A 7 18.01 -10.66 -6.09
CA SER A 7 18.19 -9.24 -6.38
C SER A 7 17.16 -8.81 -7.43
N MET A 8 16.81 -7.52 -7.44
CA MET A 8 15.90 -6.96 -8.42
C MET A 8 16.45 -7.10 -9.84
N GLU A 9 17.77 -6.90 -9.99
CA GLU A 9 18.49 -7.04 -11.26
C GLU A 9 18.39 -8.48 -11.79
N ALA A 10 18.72 -9.49 -10.98
CA ALA A 10 18.64 -10.89 -11.38
C ALA A 10 17.19 -11.29 -11.71
N PHE A 11 16.21 -10.78 -10.97
CA PHE A 11 14.81 -11.05 -11.28
C PHE A 11 14.38 -10.44 -12.63
N LEU A 12 14.74 -9.19 -12.91
CA LEU A 12 14.31 -8.50 -14.14
C LEU A 12 15.06 -8.98 -15.38
N ILE A 13 16.36 -9.28 -15.26
CA ILE A 13 17.22 -9.62 -16.39
C ILE A 13 17.25 -11.14 -16.61
N ASP A 14 17.64 -11.91 -15.59
CA ASP A 14 17.86 -13.34 -15.77
C ASP A 14 16.53 -14.12 -15.77
N ASP A 15 15.63 -13.81 -14.79
CA ASP A 15 14.43 -14.63 -14.62
C ASP A 15 13.31 -14.21 -15.58
N LEU A 16 12.97 -12.91 -15.61
CA LEU A 16 11.81 -12.41 -16.34
C LEU A 16 12.03 -12.37 -17.85
N MET A 17 13.27 -12.15 -18.28
CA MET A 17 13.61 -12.08 -19.71
C MET A 17 14.00 -13.44 -20.31
N GLU A 18 14.65 -14.32 -19.50
CA GLU A 18 15.20 -15.57 -20.04
C GLU A 18 14.34 -16.80 -19.75
N ILE A 19 13.57 -16.80 -18.64
CA ILE A 19 12.78 -17.95 -18.21
C ILE A 19 11.34 -17.61 -17.78
N PRO A 20 10.61 -16.76 -18.55
CA PRO A 20 9.28 -16.26 -18.14
C PRO A 20 8.29 -17.41 -17.86
N GLU A 21 8.27 -18.47 -18.66
CA GLU A 21 7.37 -19.60 -18.50
C GLU A 21 7.62 -20.36 -17.16
N LYS A 22 8.87 -20.44 -16.73
CA LYS A 22 9.23 -21.06 -15.45
C LYS A 22 8.81 -20.16 -14.30
N LEU A 23 8.92 -18.84 -14.46
CA LEU A 23 8.40 -17.88 -13.50
C LEU A 23 6.89 -18.01 -13.35
N ASP A 24 6.14 -18.13 -14.43
CA ASP A 24 4.70 -18.35 -14.38
C ASP A 24 4.34 -19.56 -13.52
N GLN A 25 4.99 -20.69 -13.74
CA GLN A 25 4.77 -21.89 -12.93
C GLN A 25 5.04 -21.63 -11.44
N VAL A 26 6.12 -20.92 -11.12
CA VAL A 26 6.50 -20.61 -9.73
C VAL A 26 5.49 -19.63 -9.11
N PHE A 27 5.09 -18.60 -9.84
CA PHE A 27 4.12 -17.62 -9.35
C PHE A 27 2.75 -18.24 -9.11
N GLU A 28 2.24 -19.06 -10.05
CA GLU A 28 0.97 -19.76 -9.92
C GLU A 28 0.97 -20.72 -8.71
N GLU A 29 2.04 -21.48 -8.51
CA GLU A 29 2.14 -22.40 -7.38
C GLU A 29 2.18 -21.66 -6.03
N ILE A 30 2.98 -20.58 -5.94
CA ILE A 30 3.03 -19.73 -4.73
C ILE A 30 1.69 -19.04 -4.50
N HIS A 31 1.04 -18.56 -5.55
CA HIS A 31 -0.27 -17.93 -5.48
C HIS A 31 -1.31 -18.91 -4.93
N ARG A 32 -1.41 -20.10 -5.53
CA ARG A 32 -2.31 -21.16 -5.08
C ARG A 32 -2.12 -21.46 -3.60
N PHE A 33 -0.87 -21.70 -3.18
CA PHE A 33 -0.54 -21.96 -1.78
C PHE A 33 -0.94 -20.80 -0.85
N ASN A 34 -0.70 -19.56 -1.25
CA ASN A 34 -1.07 -18.40 -0.46
C ASN A 34 -2.59 -18.25 -0.37
N MET A 35 -3.33 -18.41 -1.46
CA MET A 35 -4.78 -18.31 -1.49
C MET A 35 -5.42 -19.35 -0.58
N GLU A 36 -5.01 -20.62 -0.67
CA GLU A 36 -5.47 -21.70 0.21
C GLU A 36 -5.19 -21.39 1.70
N ARG A 37 -4.00 -20.86 2.01
CA ARG A 37 -3.61 -20.50 3.37
C ARG A 37 -4.45 -19.34 3.93
N TYR A 38 -4.66 -18.29 3.14
CA TYR A 38 -5.48 -17.16 3.55
C TYR A 38 -6.95 -17.57 3.68
N GLU A 39 -7.47 -18.32 2.75
CA GLU A 39 -8.85 -18.79 2.80
C GLU A 39 -9.09 -19.66 4.05
N LYS A 40 -8.18 -20.58 4.36
CA LYS A 40 -8.24 -21.38 5.60
C LYS A 40 -8.23 -20.49 6.84
N ARG A 41 -7.39 -19.43 6.85
CA ARG A 41 -7.35 -18.47 7.97
C ARG A 41 -8.64 -17.71 8.10
N PHE A 42 -9.23 -17.27 6.99
CA PHE A 42 -10.47 -16.49 6.98
C PHE A 42 -11.70 -17.32 7.39
N LYS A 43 -11.65 -18.63 7.20
CA LYS A 43 -12.69 -19.59 7.66
C LYS A 43 -12.55 -20.00 9.13
N SER A 44 -11.45 -19.65 9.80
CA SER A 44 -11.18 -20.08 11.18
C SER A 44 -11.77 -19.10 12.21
N ASP A 45 -11.89 -19.56 13.47
CA ASP A 45 -12.31 -18.72 14.60
C ASP A 45 -11.33 -17.56 14.89
N ALA A 46 -10.11 -17.63 14.34
CA ALA A 46 -9.10 -16.57 14.42
C ALA A 46 -9.05 -15.71 13.15
N LYS A 47 -10.20 -15.53 12.48
CA LYS A 47 -10.33 -14.64 11.33
C LYS A 47 -9.87 -13.22 11.70
N PRO A 48 -8.94 -12.61 10.95
CA PRO A 48 -8.49 -11.25 11.23
C PRO A 48 -9.55 -10.22 10.79
N PHE A 49 -9.53 -9.05 11.42
CA PHE A 49 -10.31 -7.89 10.94
C PHE A 49 -9.81 -7.41 9.57
N GLY A 50 -8.50 -7.37 9.36
CA GLY A 50 -7.88 -6.95 8.11
C GLY A 50 -6.56 -7.68 7.85
N VAL A 51 -6.11 -7.59 6.61
CA VAL A 51 -4.84 -8.16 6.14
C VAL A 51 -4.03 -7.10 5.42
N TRP A 52 -2.76 -7.02 5.77
CA TRP A 52 -1.80 -6.18 5.09
C TRP A 52 -1.39 -6.86 3.76
N VAL A 53 -1.67 -6.17 2.65
CA VAL A 53 -1.35 -6.61 1.29
C VAL A 53 -0.29 -5.68 0.74
N GLY A 54 0.93 -6.18 0.61
CA GLY A 54 2.07 -5.35 0.20
C GLY A 54 2.29 -5.31 -1.31
N GLY A 55 2.60 -4.10 -1.81
CA GLY A 55 2.97 -3.87 -3.19
C GLY A 55 4.23 -3.00 -3.27
N TRP A 56 5.42 -3.60 -3.13
CA TRP A 56 6.65 -2.80 -3.06
C TRP A 56 7.61 -2.94 -4.24
N ARG A 57 7.85 -4.12 -4.80
CA ARG A 57 8.84 -4.26 -5.87
C ARG A 57 8.23 -4.52 -7.25
N GLY A 58 7.11 -5.22 -7.30
CA GLY A 58 6.35 -5.40 -8.53
C GLY A 58 5.41 -4.23 -8.76
N THR A 59 5.94 -3.04 -9.02
CA THR A 59 5.17 -1.78 -9.11
C THR A 59 5.07 -1.28 -10.54
N PRO A 60 4.09 -0.42 -10.86
CA PRO A 60 3.99 0.22 -12.18
C PRO A 60 5.16 1.14 -12.52
N GLU A 61 6.00 1.47 -11.53
CA GLU A 61 7.24 2.23 -11.73
C GLU A 61 8.38 1.32 -12.21
N THR A 62 8.39 0.07 -11.73
CA THR A 62 9.48 -0.88 -11.98
C THR A 62 9.25 -1.76 -13.18
N LEU A 63 8.00 -2.13 -13.44
CA LEU A 63 7.59 -3.03 -14.50
C LEU A 63 6.83 -2.25 -15.59
N ASN A 64 7.03 -2.61 -16.85
CA ASN A 64 6.16 -2.11 -17.90
C ASN A 64 4.71 -2.61 -17.68
N PRO A 65 3.69 -2.00 -18.32
CA PRO A 65 2.29 -2.34 -18.06
C PRO A 65 1.95 -3.83 -18.22
N GLU A 66 2.44 -4.46 -19.27
CA GLU A 66 2.19 -5.88 -19.55
C GLU A 66 2.78 -6.79 -18.46
N MET A 67 4.04 -6.57 -18.11
CA MET A 67 4.71 -7.31 -17.05
C MET A 67 4.08 -7.04 -15.67
N PHE A 68 3.67 -5.79 -15.43
CA PHE A 68 2.99 -5.43 -14.18
C PHE A 68 1.66 -6.17 -14.05
N GLU A 69 0.82 -6.14 -15.08
CA GLU A 69 -0.47 -6.81 -15.07
C GLU A 69 -0.32 -8.33 -14.89
N HIS A 70 0.63 -8.94 -15.59
CA HIS A 70 0.85 -10.38 -15.59
C HIS A 70 1.52 -10.90 -14.30
N PHE A 71 2.63 -10.28 -13.87
CA PHE A 71 3.46 -10.78 -12.77
C PHE A 71 3.20 -10.14 -11.41
N SER A 72 2.38 -9.09 -11.35
CA SER A 72 2.12 -8.38 -10.09
C SER A 72 0.63 -8.15 -9.85
N TRP A 73 -0.04 -7.38 -10.69
CA TRP A 73 -1.42 -6.93 -10.46
C TRP A 73 -2.42 -8.08 -10.33
N LYS A 74 -2.33 -9.09 -11.19
CA LYS A 74 -3.19 -10.28 -11.16
C LYS A 74 -3.23 -10.88 -9.75
N TYR A 75 -2.07 -11.17 -9.19
CA TYR A 75 -1.94 -11.83 -7.88
C TYR A 75 -2.33 -10.92 -6.71
N PHE A 76 -2.00 -9.63 -6.83
CA PHE A 76 -2.39 -8.62 -5.86
C PHE A 76 -3.92 -8.48 -5.79
N ARG A 77 -4.56 -8.30 -6.94
CA ARG A 77 -6.01 -8.18 -7.06
C ARG A 77 -6.74 -9.40 -6.52
N ASP A 78 -6.28 -10.60 -6.84
CA ASP A 78 -6.92 -11.84 -6.41
C ASP A 78 -6.89 -11.97 -4.88
N LEU A 79 -5.79 -11.60 -4.22
CA LEU A 79 -5.73 -11.58 -2.76
C LEU A 79 -6.65 -10.51 -2.15
N VAL A 80 -6.69 -9.32 -2.75
CA VAL A 80 -7.61 -8.25 -2.33
C VAL A 80 -9.07 -8.74 -2.46
N GLN A 81 -9.42 -9.38 -3.58
CA GLN A 81 -10.75 -9.92 -3.79
C GLN A 81 -11.10 -11.01 -2.76
N LEU A 82 -10.17 -11.93 -2.48
CA LEU A 82 -10.35 -12.93 -1.43
C LEU A 82 -10.64 -12.29 -0.06
N CYS A 83 -9.91 -11.23 0.29
CA CYS A 83 -10.19 -10.50 1.53
C CYS A 83 -11.63 -9.97 1.55
N ILE A 84 -12.07 -9.35 0.46
CA ILE A 84 -13.42 -8.77 0.33
C ILE A 84 -14.50 -9.84 0.42
N ASP A 85 -14.32 -10.98 -0.25
CA ASP A 85 -15.27 -12.10 -0.26
C ASP A 85 -15.50 -12.70 1.13
N TYR A 86 -14.49 -12.62 1.97
CA TYR A 86 -14.56 -13.07 3.37
C TYR A 86 -14.82 -11.95 4.38
N ASP A 87 -15.18 -10.75 3.93
CA ASP A 87 -15.38 -9.57 4.79
C ASP A 87 -14.18 -9.31 5.72
N VAL A 88 -12.99 -9.36 5.14
CA VAL A 88 -11.70 -8.98 5.73
C VAL A 88 -11.20 -7.73 5.03
N VAL A 89 -10.78 -6.71 5.77
CA VAL A 89 -10.35 -5.45 5.17
C VAL A 89 -8.94 -5.61 4.56
N PRO A 90 -8.77 -5.47 3.23
CA PRO A 90 -7.43 -5.39 2.65
C PRO A 90 -6.83 -4.00 2.92
N LEU A 91 -5.72 -3.95 3.66
CA LEU A 91 -4.87 -2.78 3.79
C LEU A 91 -3.75 -2.89 2.76
N MET A 92 -3.90 -2.18 1.67
CA MET A 92 -3.00 -2.24 0.51
C MET A 92 -1.86 -1.23 0.71
N HIS A 93 -0.71 -1.72 1.16
CA HIS A 93 0.47 -0.88 1.37
C HIS A 93 1.31 -0.81 0.10
N LEU A 94 1.42 0.38 -0.44
CA LEU A 94 2.00 0.66 -1.74
C LEU A 94 3.27 1.49 -1.58
N ASP A 95 4.41 0.82 -1.66
CA ASP A 95 5.71 1.48 -1.75
C ASP A 95 6.01 1.91 -3.19
N SER A 96 6.88 2.89 -3.36
CA SER A 96 7.26 3.47 -4.65
C SER A 96 6.13 4.30 -5.31
N CYS A 97 6.37 4.79 -6.53
CA CYS A 97 5.40 5.64 -7.21
C CYS A 97 4.33 4.82 -7.98
N TRP A 98 3.09 4.93 -7.53
CA TRP A 98 1.93 4.29 -8.17
C TRP A 98 1.07 5.25 -8.99
N ASN A 99 1.53 6.46 -9.30
CA ASN A 99 0.72 7.43 -10.04
C ASN A 99 0.12 6.84 -11.32
N ASN A 100 0.92 6.13 -12.11
CA ASN A 100 0.47 5.46 -13.35
C ASN A 100 -0.39 4.21 -13.09
N GLY A 101 -0.35 3.67 -11.89
CA GLY A 101 -1.08 2.45 -11.46
C GLY A 101 -2.38 2.72 -10.70
N LEU A 102 -2.67 3.95 -10.31
CA LEU A 102 -3.89 4.28 -9.54
C LEU A 102 -5.17 3.87 -10.26
N LYS A 103 -5.17 3.87 -11.59
CA LYS A 103 -6.31 3.44 -12.43
C LYS A 103 -6.77 2.01 -12.14
N TYR A 104 -5.85 1.10 -11.77
CA TYR A 104 -6.17 -0.30 -11.51
C TYR A 104 -7.07 -0.50 -10.28
N PHE A 105 -6.98 0.42 -9.32
CA PHE A 105 -7.78 0.34 -8.10
C PHE A 105 -9.24 0.73 -8.28
N LYS A 106 -9.63 1.30 -9.44
CA LYS A 106 -11.03 1.61 -9.77
C LYS A 106 -11.92 0.37 -9.88
N ASP A 107 -11.32 -0.78 -10.16
CA ASP A 107 -12.04 -2.06 -10.29
C ASP A 107 -12.28 -2.74 -8.94
N ILE A 108 -11.68 -2.22 -7.85
CA ILE A 108 -11.91 -2.73 -6.50
C ILE A 108 -13.27 -2.22 -5.99
N PRO A 109 -14.13 -3.10 -5.43
CA PRO A 109 -15.43 -2.71 -4.89
C PRO A 109 -15.33 -1.56 -3.88
N ALA A 110 -16.21 -0.57 -4.04
CA ALA A 110 -16.20 0.65 -3.25
C ALA A 110 -16.33 0.38 -1.73
N LYS A 111 -15.57 1.11 -0.92
CA LYS A 111 -15.59 1.07 0.55
C LYS A 111 -15.17 -0.28 1.15
N LYS A 112 -14.40 -1.06 0.42
CA LYS A 112 -13.95 -2.40 0.84
C LYS A 112 -12.45 -2.48 1.18
N GLY A 113 -11.67 -1.43 0.92
CA GLY A 113 -10.23 -1.45 1.17
C GLY A 113 -9.65 -0.12 1.63
N ILE A 114 -8.44 -0.19 2.15
CA ILE A 114 -7.62 0.95 2.56
C ILE A 114 -6.37 0.97 1.68
N MET A 115 -6.11 2.10 1.02
CA MET A 115 -4.89 2.35 0.25
C MET A 115 -3.90 3.10 1.13
N ALA A 116 -2.81 2.45 1.53
CA ALA A 116 -1.75 3.04 2.33
C ALA A 116 -0.55 3.42 1.46
N LEU A 117 -0.18 4.70 1.45
CA LEU A 117 0.84 5.28 0.59
C LEU A 117 2.07 5.69 1.39
N ASP A 118 3.26 5.49 0.79
CA ASP A 118 4.57 5.72 1.41
C ASP A 118 5.12 7.15 1.26
N GLY A 119 4.41 8.01 0.54
CA GLY A 119 4.85 9.39 0.24
C GLY A 119 5.57 9.53 -1.12
N LYS A 120 5.70 8.47 -1.92
CA LYS A 120 6.22 8.54 -3.30
C LYS A 120 5.10 8.68 -4.33
N THR A 121 3.97 8.09 -4.05
CA THR A 121 2.73 8.32 -4.82
C THR A 121 2.11 9.66 -4.42
N ASP A 122 1.66 10.44 -5.38
CA ASP A 122 0.93 11.68 -5.09
C ASP A 122 -0.43 11.34 -4.45
N ILE A 123 -0.53 11.56 -3.15
CA ILE A 123 -1.72 11.25 -2.36
C ILE A 123 -2.94 12.09 -2.77
N ARG A 124 -2.73 13.30 -3.31
CA ARG A 124 -3.80 14.16 -3.82
C ARG A 124 -4.36 13.61 -5.12
N LEU A 125 -3.47 13.14 -6.00
CA LEU A 125 -3.87 12.44 -7.21
C LEU A 125 -4.61 11.13 -6.87
N ALA A 126 -4.15 10.38 -5.87
CA ALA A 126 -4.88 9.20 -5.38
C ALA A 126 -6.27 9.57 -4.86
N LYS A 127 -6.40 10.67 -4.12
CA LYS A 127 -7.69 11.17 -3.65
C LYS A 127 -8.63 11.54 -4.80
N GLU A 128 -8.13 12.17 -5.85
CA GLU A 128 -8.89 12.51 -7.05
C GLU A 128 -9.37 11.25 -7.80
N ILE A 129 -8.52 10.24 -7.94
CA ILE A 129 -8.80 9.07 -8.77
C ILE A 129 -9.68 8.03 -8.07
N VAL A 130 -9.42 7.76 -6.78
CA VAL A 130 -10.06 6.66 -6.02
C VAL A 130 -10.66 7.09 -4.67
N GLY A 131 -10.56 8.34 -4.28
CA GLY A 131 -10.97 8.82 -2.97
C GLY A 131 -12.48 8.70 -2.67
N ASP A 132 -13.33 8.61 -3.69
CA ASP A 132 -14.77 8.37 -3.54
C ASP A 132 -15.10 6.91 -3.23
N THR A 133 -14.21 5.99 -3.60
CA THR A 133 -14.42 4.55 -3.49
C THR A 133 -13.54 3.89 -2.43
N MET A 134 -12.45 4.52 -2.01
CA MET A 134 -11.44 3.90 -1.14
C MET A 134 -11.02 4.85 -0.02
N CYS A 135 -10.74 4.28 1.15
CA CYS A 135 -10.07 5.02 2.21
C CYS A 135 -8.58 5.13 1.87
N ILE A 136 -8.03 6.34 1.96
CA ILE A 136 -6.60 6.60 1.75
C ILE A 136 -5.93 6.77 3.12
N MET A 137 -4.77 6.14 3.29
CA MET A 137 -3.97 6.20 4.51
C MET A 137 -2.55 6.65 4.17
N GLY A 138 -1.98 7.47 4.97
CA GLY A 138 -0.59 7.93 4.77
C GLY A 138 -0.47 9.43 5.04
N ASP A 139 0.47 10.09 4.45
CA ASP A 139 1.70 9.62 3.78
C ASP A 139 2.92 10.35 4.37
N VAL A 140 2.86 10.60 5.72
CA VAL A 140 3.89 11.42 6.37
C VAL A 140 5.27 10.80 6.13
N PRO A 141 6.17 11.49 5.38
CA PRO A 141 7.44 10.90 4.99
C PRO A 141 8.33 10.56 6.18
N ALA A 142 8.96 9.38 6.15
CA ALA A 142 9.86 8.92 7.19
C ALA A 142 11.00 9.90 7.47
N GLU A 143 11.49 10.59 6.44
CA GLU A 143 12.55 11.58 6.55
C GLU A 143 12.17 12.80 7.40
N ILE A 144 10.92 13.30 7.31
CA ILE A 144 10.52 14.43 8.15
C ILE A 144 10.25 14.00 9.59
N ILE A 145 9.88 12.74 9.81
CA ILE A 145 9.74 12.17 11.16
C ILE A 145 11.13 12.04 11.83
N ALA A 146 12.15 11.64 11.07
CA ALA A 146 13.49 11.44 11.58
C ALA A 146 14.28 12.75 11.70
N PHE A 147 14.25 13.59 10.67
CA PHE A 147 15.16 14.73 10.51
C PHE A 147 14.46 16.09 10.56
N GLY A 148 13.15 16.13 10.40
CA GLY A 148 12.37 17.37 10.51
C GLY A 148 12.32 17.90 11.95
N ASP A 149 11.91 19.14 12.09
CA ASP A 149 11.49 19.71 13.37
C ASP A 149 9.96 19.52 13.58
N ALA A 150 9.54 19.71 14.81
CA ALA A 150 8.16 19.47 15.23
C ALA A 150 7.14 20.34 14.47
N SER A 151 7.48 21.59 14.17
CA SER A 151 6.60 22.49 13.41
C SER A 151 6.40 22.01 11.98
N ARG A 152 7.47 21.58 11.32
CA ARG A 152 7.40 21.04 9.95
C ARG A 152 6.50 19.82 9.85
N VAL A 153 6.58 18.89 10.83
CA VAL A 153 5.71 17.72 10.87
C VAL A 153 4.25 18.13 11.08
N TYR A 154 4.00 19.04 12.03
CA TYR A 154 2.64 19.54 12.29
C TYR A 154 2.03 20.21 11.05
N ASP A 155 2.79 21.08 10.39
CA ASP A 155 2.34 21.79 9.19
C ASP A 155 2.06 20.83 8.03
N TYR A 156 2.94 19.85 7.81
CA TYR A 156 2.73 18.82 6.81
C TYR A 156 1.42 18.05 7.05
N CYS A 157 1.24 17.54 8.27
CA CYS A 157 0.04 16.80 8.66
C CYS A 157 -1.23 17.64 8.56
N SER A 158 -1.18 18.90 8.98
CA SER A 158 -2.33 19.82 8.92
C SER A 158 -2.75 20.10 7.48
N ASN A 159 -1.78 20.32 6.59
CA ASN A 159 -2.06 20.50 5.16
C ASN A 159 -2.59 19.21 4.53
N LEU A 160 -2.02 18.06 4.87
CA LEU A 160 -2.46 16.77 4.36
C LEU A 160 -3.91 16.46 4.75
N ILE A 161 -4.28 16.69 6.01
CA ILE A 161 -5.67 16.53 6.49
C ILE A 161 -6.61 17.49 5.75
N LYS A 162 -6.19 18.72 5.51
CA LYS A 162 -6.98 19.71 4.77
C LYS A 162 -7.21 19.31 3.31
N ASP A 163 -6.19 18.76 2.65
CA ASP A 163 -6.20 18.48 1.22
C ASP A 163 -6.87 17.12 0.90
N VAL A 164 -6.72 16.13 1.77
CA VAL A 164 -7.17 14.75 1.54
C VAL A 164 -8.35 14.34 2.42
N GLY A 165 -8.42 14.90 3.62
CA GLY A 165 -9.50 14.67 4.59
C GLY A 165 -10.78 15.46 4.28
N PRO A 166 -11.69 15.63 5.29
CA PRO A 166 -11.73 14.91 6.57
C PRO A 166 -12.30 13.49 6.47
N THR A 167 -12.90 13.09 5.35
CA THR A 167 -13.54 11.77 5.16
C THR A 167 -12.77 10.89 4.20
N GLY A 168 -12.79 9.58 4.48
CA GLY A 168 -12.07 8.60 3.64
C GLY A 168 -10.54 8.77 3.71
N PHE A 169 -10.03 9.29 4.83
CA PHE A 169 -8.62 9.52 5.06
C PHE A 169 -8.20 9.09 6.46
N MET A 170 -7.02 8.48 6.57
CA MET A 170 -6.34 8.15 7.81
C MET A 170 -4.93 8.75 7.80
N LEU A 171 -4.65 9.68 8.71
CA LEU A 171 -3.29 10.19 8.88
C LEU A 171 -2.38 9.12 9.44
N CYS A 172 -1.31 8.82 8.75
CA CYS A 172 -0.32 7.82 9.14
C CYS A 172 1.07 8.20 8.63
N SER A 173 2.12 7.60 9.21
CA SER A 173 3.44 7.57 8.56
C SER A 173 3.33 6.83 7.22
N GLY A 174 4.09 7.27 6.22
CA GLY A 174 4.06 6.65 4.89
C GLY A 174 4.58 5.21 4.90
N CYS A 175 5.55 4.92 5.75
CA CYS A 175 6.11 3.59 5.96
C CYS A 175 6.48 3.42 7.43
N ASP A 176 7.35 2.46 7.75
CA ASP A 176 7.89 2.26 9.10
C ASP A 176 8.48 3.57 9.66
N ILE A 177 8.22 3.82 10.94
CA ILE A 177 8.85 4.93 11.64
C ILE A 177 10.34 4.60 11.80
N PRO A 178 11.25 5.47 11.30
CA PRO A 178 12.67 5.21 11.40
C PRO A 178 13.13 5.04 12.85
N PHE A 179 14.13 4.21 13.07
CA PHE A 179 14.69 3.97 14.40
C PHE A 179 15.12 5.26 15.12
N ASN A 180 15.57 6.26 14.37
CA ASN A 180 15.94 7.59 14.86
C ASN A 180 14.78 8.61 14.79
N GLY A 181 13.54 8.15 14.57
CA GLY A 181 12.34 8.99 14.57
C GLY A 181 12.16 9.66 15.92
N LYS A 182 11.94 11.00 15.91
CA LYS A 182 11.79 11.78 17.12
C LYS A 182 10.37 11.60 17.68
N LEU A 183 10.26 11.26 18.96
CA LEU A 183 8.97 11.13 19.65
C LEU A 183 8.13 12.40 19.55
N GLU A 184 8.75 13.57 19.66
CA GLU A 184 8.11 14.87 19.49
C GLU A 184 7.43 15.01 18.13
N ASN A 185 8.06 14.54 17.04
CA ASN A 185 7.50 14.58 15.71
C ASN A 185 6.26 13.69 15.58
N MET A 186 6.26 12.49 16.18
CA MET A 186 5.08 11.63 16.24
C MET A 186 3.94 12.25 17.06
N GLN A 187 4.28 12.95 18.17
CA GLN A 187 3.29 13.71 18.96
C GLN A 187 2.68 14.84 18.14
N MET A 188 3.43 15.47 17.24
CA MET A 188 2.89 16.52 16.36
C MET A 188 1.96 15.96 15.28
N MET A 189 2.18 14.74 14.80
CA MET A 189 1.21 14.06 13.93
C MET A 189 -0.14 13.88 14.66
N ALA A 190 -0.10 13.34 15.88
CA ALA A 190 -1.31 13.18 16.70
C ALA A 190 -2.00 14.52 16.98
N LYS A 191 -1.21 15.53 17.36
CA LYS A 191 -1.73 16.87 17.62
C LYS A 191 -2.43 17.48 16.40
N ALA A 192 -1.88 17.33 15.20
CA ALA A 192 -2.51 17.84 13.97
C ALA A 192 -3.87 17.18 13.72
N ALA A 193 -3.98 15.85 13.96
CA ALA A 193 -5.24 15.14 13.85
C ALA A 193 -6.27 15.61 14.91
N ASP A 194 -5.85 15.77 16.16
CA ASP A 194 -6.72 16.26 17.26
C ASP A 194 -7.23 17.67 16.99
N ASP A 195 -6.36 18.55 16.49
CA ASP A 195 -6.74 19.94 16.20
C ASP A 195 -7.69 20.02 14.98
N ALA A 196 -7.54 19.13 14.03
CA ALA A 196 -8.46 19.03 12.88
C ALA A 196 -9.85 18.49 13.30
N ALA A 197 -9.91 17.54 14.24
CA ALA A 197 -11.16 16.97 14.74
C ALA A 197 -12.01 17.94 15.57
N LYS A 198 -11.43 19.05 16.05
CA LYS A 198 -12.14 20.09 16.83
C LYS A 198 -12.78 21.18 15.96
N ARG A 199 -12.55 21.16 14.66
CA ARG A 199 -13.07 22.17 13.70
C ARG A 199 -14.35 21.67 13.05
#